data_c85d5a044d822e9cb0bc331d0b9079d2
#
_entry.id   c85d5a044d822e9cb0bc331d0b9079d2
#
_cell.length_a   1.000
_cell.length_b   1.000
_cell.length_c   1.000
_cell.angle_alpha   90.00
_cell.angle_beta   90.00
_cell.angle_gamma   90.00
#
_symmetry.space_group_name_H-M   'P 1'
#
loop_
_entity.id
_entity.type
_entity.pdbx_description
1 polymer ?
#
loop_
_entity_poly.entity_id
_entity_poly.type
_entity_poly.pdbx_seq_one_letter_code
_entity_poly.pdbx_strand_id
1 'polypeptide(L)'
;MRRAAKVDDNQNEIVAALRKVGASVQPLHAVGQGCPDILVGFRRQNYLIEIKDGNKPPSKRKLTPDQERWHRDWLGQVSVAENVDQAFLAIKLTASC
;
A
#
# COMPACT_ATOMS: atom_id res chain seq x y z
N MET A 1 -19.15 9.68 15.87
CA MET A 1 -19.01 8.52 14.99
C MET A 1 -17.61 8.47 14.42
N ARG A 2 -16.99 7.33 14.54
CA ARG A 2 -15.63 7.14 14.05
C ARG A 2 -15.64 6.94 12.54
N ARG A 3 -14.82 7.69 11.83
CA ARG A 3 -14.69 7.52 10.39
C ARG A 3 -13.58 6.54 10.09
N ALA A 4 -13.82 5.64 9.15
CA ALA A 4 -12.75 4.85 8.56
C ALA A 4 -11.81 5.78 7.79
N ALA A 5 -10.53 5.41 7.71
CA ALA A 5 -9.60 6.14 6.88
C ALA A 5 -10.06 6.13 5.43
N LYS A 6 -9.84 7.25 4.73
CA LYS A 6 -10.21 7.34 3.32
C LYS A 6 -9.32 6.41 2.50
N VAL A 7 -9.93 5.62 1.64
CA VAL A 7 -9.24 4.72 0.73
C VAL A 7 -9.01 5.43 -0.60
N ASP A 8 -7.79 5.40 -1.14
CA ASP A 8 -7.50 5.99 -2.44
C ASP A 8 -8.25 5.25 -3.55
N ASP A 9 -8.63 5.99 -4.60
CA ASP A 9 -9.48 5.48 -5.67
C ASP A 9 -8.88 4.28 -6.38
N ASN A 10 -7.56 4.19 -6.45
CA ASN A 10 -6.87 3.09 -7.13
C ASN A 10 -6.62 1.87 -6.25
N GLN A 11 -7.01 1.88 -4.98
CA GLN A 11 -6.72 0.76 -4.08
C GLN A 11 -7.34 -0.54 -4.55
N ASN A 12 -8.61 -0.50 -4.99
CA ASN A 12 -9.28 -1.71 -5.43
C ASN A 12 -8.59 -2.33 -6.64
N GLU A 13 -8.11 -1.50 -7.57
CA GLU A 13 -7.38 -1.98 -8.74
C GLU A 13 -6.07 -2.66 -8.33
N ILE A 14 -5.32 -2.05 -7.43
CA ILE A 14 -4.07 -2.61 -6.95
C ILE A 14 -4.31 -3.93 -6.22
N VAL A 15 -5.29 -3.97 -5.32
CA VAL A 15 -5.62 -5.19 -4.58
C VAL A 15 -6.03 -6.32 -5.52
N ALA A 16 -6.88 -6.02 -6.51
CA ALA A 16 -7.30 -7.01 -7.48
C ALA A 16 -6.12 -7.55 -8.28
N ALA A 17 -5.21 -6.68 -8.71
CA ALA A 17 -4.03 -7.09 -9.47
C ALA A 17 -3.11 -7.97 -8.62
N LEU A 18 -2.90 -7.62 -7.36
CA LEU A 18 -2.07 -8.43 -6.46
C LEU A 18 -2.67 -9.82 -6.24
N ARG A 19 -3.98 -9.90 -6.01
CA ARG A 19 -4.64 -11.18 -5.85
C ARG A 19 -4.58 -12.03 -7.11
N LYS A 20 -4.65 -11.39 -8.26
CA LYS A 20 -4.59 -12.08 -9.55
C LYS A 20 -3.25 -12.78 -9.78
N VAL A 21 -2.15 -12.21 -9.28
CA VAL A 21 -0.83 -12.86 -9.40
C VAL A 21 -0.55 -13.83 -8.25
N GLY A 22 -1.54 -14.10 -7.40
CA GLY A 22 -1.44 -15.11 -6.36
C GLY A 22 -1.08 -14.59 -4.98
N ALA A 23 -1.05 -13.28 -4.79
CA ALA A 23 -0.78 -12.72 -3.47
C ALA A 23 -2.02 -12.74 -2.59
N SER A 24 -1.82 -12.87 -1.28
CA SER A 24 -2.85 -12.63 -0.28
C SER A 24 -2.82 -11.17 0.09
N VAL A 25 -3.98 -10.55 0.26
CA VAL A 25 -4.05 -9.12 0.61
C VAL A 25 -5.02 -8.93 1.77
N GLN A 26 -4.53 -8.27 2.82
CA GLN A 26 -5.31 -7.92 3.99
C GLN A 26 -5.40 -6.39 4.09
N PRO A 27 -6.58 -5.79 3.86
CA PRO A 27 -6.74 -4.36 4.07
C PRO A 27 -6.57 -3.96 5.52
N LEU A 28 -5.90 -2.83 5.76
CA LEU A 28 -5.59 -2.34 7.11
C LEU A 28 -6.18 -0.96 7.38
N HIS A 29 -7.02 -0.43 6.48
CA HIS A 29 -7.52 0.95 6.62
C HIS A 29 -8.27 1.18 7.94
N ALA A 30 -8.85 0.14 8.53
CA ALA A 30 -9.56 0.28 9.80
C ALA A 30 -8.64 0.51 11.00
N VAL A 31 -7.34 0.27 10.85
CA VAL A 31 -6.38 0.47 11.94
C VAL A 31 -6.17 1.96 12.22
N GLY A 32 -6.05 2.76 11.18
CA GLY A 32 -5.86 4.20 11.33
C GLY A 32 -4.48 4.60 11.80
N GLN A 33 -4.33 5.85 12.21
CA GLN A 33 -3.12 6.42 12.82
C GLN A 33 -1.88 6.31 11.94
N GLY A 34 -2.05 6.41 10.62
CA GLY A 34 -0.93 6.37 9.68
C GLY A 34 -0.48 4.99 9.30
N CYS A 35 -1.13 3.93 9.79
CA CYS A 35 -0.83 2.56 9.39
C CYS A 35 -0.98 2.40 7.88
N PRO A 36 -0.07 1.67 7.20
CA PRO A 36 -0.20 1.44 5.76
C PRO A 36 -1.52 0.78 5.37
N ASP A 37 -1.89 0.93 4.11
CA ASP A 37 -3.22 0.54 3.62
C ASP A 37 -3.44 -0.96 3.56
N ILE A 38 -2.41 -1.73 3.20
CA ILE A 38 -2.56 -3.17 2.98
C ILE A 38 -1.34 -3.94 3.49
N LEU A 39 -1.60 -5.18 3.93
CA LEU A 39 -0.58 -6.18 4.19
C LEU A 39 -0.71 -7.23 3.10
N VAL A 40 0.41 -7.55 2.46
CA VAL A 40 0.45 -8.48 1.34
C VAL A 40 1.35 -9.66 1.68
N GLY A 41 0.82 -10.87 1.50
CA GLY A 41 1.60 -12.09 1.62
C GLY A 41 1.90 -12.65 0.23
N PHE A 42 3.17 -12.88 -0.09
CA PHE A 42 3.58 -13.39 -1.39
C PHE A 42 4.88 -14.14 -1.28
N ARG A 43 4.92 -15.37 -1.79
CA ARG A 43 6.12 -16.23 -1.76
C ARG A 43 6.72 -16.32 -0.35
N ARG A 44 5.84 -16.48 0.64
CA ARG A 44 6.17 -16.63 2.06
C ARG A 44 6.80 -15.38 2.71
N GLN A 45 6.69 -14.24 2.06
CA GLN A 45 7.11 -12.96 2.60
C GLN A 45 5.90 -12.07 2.85
N ASN A 46 6.00 -11.18 3.80
CA ASN A 46 4.98 -10.19 4.11
C ASN A 46 5.47 -8.80 3.74
N TYR A 47 4.58 -8.00 3.18
CA TYR A 47 4.91 -6.65 2.73
C TYR A 47 3.82 -5.70 3.18
N LEU A 48 4.22 -4.59 3.80
CA LEU A 48 3.30 -3.48 4.08
C LEU A 48 3.41 -2.47 2.96
N ILE A 49 2.27 -2.04 2.44
CA ILE A 49 2.21 -1.10 1.32
C ILE A 49 1.23 0.02 1.64
N GLU A 50 1.73 1.25 1.55
CA GLU A 50 0.93 2.46 1.57
C GLU A 50 0.54 2.80 0.14
N ILE A 51 -0.74 3.01 -0.14
CA ILE A 51 -1.22 3.27 -1.50
C ILE A 51 -1.50 4.75 -1.65
N LYS A 52 -0.96 5.35 -2.71
CA LYS A 52 -1.27 6.69 -3.15
C LYS A 52 -1.73 6.61 -4.60
N ASP A 53 -2.54 7.57 -5.03
CA ASP A 53 -3.06 7.56 -6.40
C ASP A 53 -2.09 8.30 -7.33
N GLY A 54 -1.39 7.55 -8.17
CA GLY A 54 -0.39 8.10 -9.09
C GLY A 54 -0.97 9.01 -10.16
N ASN A 55 -2.30 8.99 -10.35
CA ASN A 55 -2.96 9.89 -11.29
C ASN A 55 -3.25 11.27 -10.71
N LYS A 56 -3.04 11.44 -9.41
CA LYS A 56 -3.24 12.73 -8.75
C LYS A 56 -1.96 13.56 -8.78
N PRO A 57 -2.06 14.91 -8.64
CA PRO A 57 -0.87 15.75 -8.59
C PRO A 57 0.03 15.40 -7.40
N PRO A 58 1.34 15.71 -7.47
CA PRO A 58 2.27 15.37 -6.39
C PRO A 58 1.84 15.82 -5.00
N SER A 59 1.18 16.98 -4.90
CA SER A 59 0.70 17.47 -3.59
C SER A 59 -0.35 16.55 -2.96
N LYS A 60 -1.04 15.74 -3.78
CA LYS A 60 -2.07 14.81 -3.32
C LYS A 60 -1.52 13.39 -3.07
N ARG A 61 -0.24 13.17 -3.36
CA ARG A 61 0.41 11.86 -3.19
C ARG A 61 1.40 11.84 -2.03
N LYS A 62 1.52 12.94 -1.30
CA LYS A 62 2.40 13.01 -0.15
C LYS A 62 1.83 12.20 1.00
N LEU A 63 2.71 11.68 1.83
CA LEU A 63 2.31 11.09 3.09
C LEU A 63 1.73 12.18 4.00
N THR A 64 0.66 11.85 4.73
CA THR A 64 0.16 12.73 5.77
C THR A 64 1.15 12.76 6.94
N PRO A 65 1.06 13.74 7.85
CA PRO A 65 1.94 13.75 9.02
C PRO A 65 1.91 12.45 9.84
N ASP A 66 0.73 11.85 10.02
CA ASP A 66 0.62 10.57 10.72
C ASP A 66 1.33 9.46 9.96
N GLN A 67 1.17 9.42 8.63
CA GLN A 67 1.84 8.43 7.80
C GLN A 67 3.35 8.62 7.82
N GLU A 68 3.82 9.87 7.75
CA GLU A 68 5.26 10.13 7.83
C GLU A 68 5.84 9.63 9.15
N ARG A 69 5.15 9.89 10.25
CA ARG A 69 5.58 9.43 11.57
C ARG A 69 5.58 7.91 11.63
N TRP A 70 4.54 7.29 11.11
CA TRP A 70 4.44 5.83 11.11
C TRP A 70 5.58 5.21 10.32
N HIS A 71 5.84 5.70 9.09
CA HIS A 71 6.92 5.17 8.25
C HIS A 71 8.30 5.39 8.87
N ARG A 72 8.51 6.55 9.49
CA ARG A 72 9.79 6.85 10.16
C ARG A 72 10.05 5.91 11.32
N ASP A 73 9.02 5.61 12.11
CA ASP A 73 9.19 4.86 13.35
C ASP A 73 9.11 3.33 13.15
N TRP A 74 8.62 2.90 12.00
CA TRP A 74 8.51 1.48 11.71
C TRP A 74 9.87 0.91 11.35
N LEU A 75 10.30 -0.12 12.08
CA LEU A 75 11.64 -0.70 11.91
C LEU A 75 11.64 -1.87 10.92
N GLY A 76 10.48 -2.25 10.40
CA GLY A 76 10.36 -3.29 9.39
C GLY A 76 10.23 -2.71 7.99
N GLN A 77 9.78 -3.54 7.07
CA GLN A 77 9.56 -3.11 5.69
C GLN A 77 8.27 -2.31 5.57
N VAL A 78 8.30 -1.25 4.82
CA VAL A 78 7.10 -0.55 4.35
C VAL A 78 7.46 0.12 3.03
N SER A 79 6.53 0.11 2.08
CA SER A 79 6.72 0.72 0.76
C SER A 79 5.52 1.57 0.41
N VAL A 80 5.71 2.53 -0.49
CA VAL A 80 4.63 3.32 -1.08
C VAL A 80 4.45 2.87 -2.52
N ALA A 81 3.21 2.62 -2.93
CA ALA A 81 2.89 2.26 -4.31
C ALA A 81 1.82 3.20 -4.83
N GLU A 82 2.04 3.75 -6.02
CA GLU A 82 1.15 4.70 -6.66
C GLU A 82 0.36 4.07 -7.81
N ASN A 83 0.71 2.86 -8.18
CA ASN A 83 0.06 2.12 -9.27
C ASN A 83 0.37 0.63 -9.13
N VAL A 84 -0.22 -0.17 -10.03
CA VAL A 84 -0.05 -1.62 -10.00
C VAL A 84 1.42 -2.02 -10.16
N ASP A 85 2.14 -1.39 -11.09
CA ASP A 85 3.54 -1.74 -11.33
C ASP A 85 4.39 -1.51 -10.08
N GLN A 86 4.18 -0.41 -9.38
CA GLN A 86 4.91 -0.15 -8.15
C GLN A 86 4.55 -1.13 -7.04
N ALA A 87 3.28 -1.55 -6.98
CA ALA A 87 2.87 -2.56 -6.01
C ALA A 87 3.54 -3.91 -6.30
N PHE A 88 3.65 -4.28 -7.56
CA PHE A 88 4.36 -5.50 -7.95
C PHE A 88 5.84 -5.41 -7.55
N LEU A 89 6.48 -4.28 -7.80
CA LEU A 89 7.88 -4.09 -7.38
C LEU A 89 8.03 -4.19 -5.86
N ALA A 90 7.06 -3.67 -5.11
CA ALA A 90 7.10 -3.70 -3.65
C ALA A 90 7.13 -5.13 -3.11
N ILE A 91 6.47 -6.07 -3.77
CA ILE A 91 6.48 -7.49 -3.40
C ILE A 91 7.53 -8.29 -4.17
N LYS A 92 8.46 -7.60 -4.81
CA LYS A 92 9.56 -8.20 -5.56
C LYS A 92 9.11 -9.08 -6.74
N LEU A 93 7.94 -8.79 -7.28
CA LEU A 93 7.46 -9.40 -8.51
C LEU A 93 7.96 -8.55 -9.67
N THR A 94 9.06 -8.96 -10.26
CA THR A 94 9.62 -8.27 -11.42
C THR A 94 9.18 -8.94 -12.70
N ALA A 95 9.17 -8.15 -13.79
CA ALA A 95 8.89 -8.72 -15.09
C ALA A 95 9.95 -9.77 -15.43
N SER A 96 9.50 -10.91 -15.93
CA SER A 96 10.43 -11.92 -16.42
C SER A 96 11.22 -11.38 -17.59
N CYS A 97 12.49 -11.57 -17.54
CA CYS A 97 13.31 -11.29 -18.71
C CYS A 97 13.36 -12.51 -19.61
#